data_505d371d591abbb1b0162eae7192bb08
#
_entry.id   505d371d591abbb1b0162eae7192bb08
#
_cell.length_a   1.000
_cell.length_b   1.000
_cell.length_c   1.000
_cell.angle_alpha   90.00
_cell.angle_beta   90.00
_cell.angle_gamma   90.00
#
_symmetry.space_group_name_H-M   'P 1'
#
loop_
_entity.id
_entity.type
_entity.pdbx_description
1 polymer ?
#
loop_
_entity_poly.entity_id
_entity_poly.type
_entity_poly.pdbx_seq_one_letter_code
_entity_poly.pdbx_strand_id
1 'polypeptide(L)'
;AMNMFGGPIEEEGRLKYIDGCTDSLLIAPVKLGDPCFNYLHFPANIDQTQHTHPTNRIGMVARGNGECITPFGNLPLFEGMIFIIKEWDGKSFDKGLDGKTYPTGTHAFRTFEKEGMDVIAFHPDSDFGATDEIHPMINRTIVNGVSASKIDSIRTK
;
A
#
# COMPACT_ATOMS: atom_id res chain seq x y z
N ALA A 1 4.80 26.21 -3.17
CA ALA A 1 5.28 24.88 -2.77
C ALA A 1 5.00 24.70 -1.28
N MET A 2 4.57 23.50 -0.90
CA MET A 2 4.31 23.14 0.48
C MET A 2 5.30 22.04 0.89
N ASN A 3 5.97 22.22 2.02
CA ASN A 3 6.83 21.21 2.60
C ASN A 3 6.01 20.41 3.62
N MET A 4 6.10 19.08 3.56
CA MET A 4 5.48 18.18 4.52
C MET A 4 6.55 17.31 5.17
N PHE A 5 6.41 17.08 6.48
CA PHE A 5 7.23 16.16 7.24
C PHE A 5 6.33 15.03 7.72
N GLY A 6 6.68 13.81 7.37
CA GLY A 6 5.97 12.61 7.78
C GLY A 6 6.75 11.83 8.82
N GLY A 7 6.07 10.99 9.57
CA GLY A 7 6.65 10.14 10.58
C GLY A 7 5.93 10.21 11.92
N PRO A 8 6.45 9.58 12.96
CA PRO A 8 7.65 8.72 12.96
C PRO A 8 7.44 7.42 12.18
N ILE A 9 8.55 6.79 11.80
CA ILE A 9 8.55 5.40 11.31
C ILE A 9 8.44 4.47 12.52
N GLU A 10 7.48 3.58 12.49
CA GLU A 10 7.15 2.65 13.57
C GLU A 10 7.50 1.22 13.14
N GLU A 11 7.90 0.35 14.08
CA GLU A 11 8.20 -1.07 13.78
C GLU A 11 6.96 -1.79 13.25
N GLU A 12 5.79 -1.45 13.78
CA GLU A 12 4.50 -1.96 13.33
C GLU A 12 3.65 -0.80 12.83
N GLY A 13 3.16 -0.90 11.61
CA GLY A 13 2.31 0.12 11.01
C GLY A 13 0.93 0.20 11.65
N ARG A 14 0.26 1.31 11.49
CA ARG A 14 -1.05 1.61 12.08
C ARG A 14 -2.22 0.96 11.34
N LEU A 15 -2.01 0.61 10.08
CA LEU A 15 -3.00 -0.06 9.24
C LEU A 15 -2.58 -1.51 9.02
N LYS A 16 -3.52 -2.41 9.12
CA LYS A 16 -3.31 -3.80 8.69
C LYS A 16 -3.21 -3.84 7.18
N TYR A 17 -2.26 -4.62 6.70
CA TYR A 17 -2.07 -4.90 5.30
C TYR A 17 -2.03 -6.41 5.06
N ILE A 18 -1.93 -6.83 3.80
CA ILE A 18 -2.05 -8.22 3.38
C ILE A 18 -1.04 -9.15 4.11
N ASP A 19 -1.50 -10.32 4.54
CA ASP A 19 -0.70 -11.42 5.09
C ASP A 19 0.21 -11.06 6.28
N GLY A 20 -0.26 -10.18 7.16
CA GLY A 20 0.47 -9.79 8.38
C GLY A 20 1.45 -8.64 8.18
N CYS A 21 1.54 -8.08 6.99
CA CYS A 21 2.20 -6.81 6.76
C CYS A 21 1.39 -5.65 7.36
N THR A 22 2.02 -4.51 7.52
CA THR A 22 1.36 -3.29 8.00
C THR A 22 1.74 -2.09 7.15
N ASP A 23 0.91 -1.05 7.22
CA ASP A 23 1.07 0.20 6.51
C ASP A 23 0.92 1.38 7.47
N SER A 24 1.56 2.47 7.18
CA SER A 24 1.37 3.77 7.86
C SER A 24 1.36 4.87 6.82
N LEU A 25 0.36 5.74 6.89
CA LEU A 25 0.29 6.90 6.01
C LEU A 25 1.23 7.99 6.52
N LEU A 26 2.31 8.24 5.81
CA LEU A 26 3.21 9.38 6.05
C LEU A 26 2.58 10.67 5.53
N ILE A 27 1.98 10.60 4.34
CA ILE A 27 1.17 11.67 3.74
C ILE A 27 -0.13 11.02 3.30
N ALA A 28 -1.20 11.31 4.05
CA ALA A 28 -2.52 10.74 3.78
C ALA A 28 -3.20 11.42 2.59
N PRO A 29 -3.94 10.67 1.74
CA PRO A 29 -4.80 11.27 0.74
C PRO A 29 -5.98 11.97 1.40
N VAL A 30 -6.40 13.09 0.86
CA VAL A 30 -7.60 13.83 1.34
C VAL A 30 -8.87 13.12 0.88
N LYS A 31 -8.85 12.58 -0.33
CA LYS A 31 -9.93 11.80 -0.93
C LYS A 31 -9.36 10.67 -1.79
N LEU A 32 -10.22 9.71 -2.14
CA LEU A 32 -9.88 8.66 -3.10
C LEU A 32 -9.36 9.28 -4.41
N GLY A 33 -8.24 8.79 -4.89
CA GLY A 33 -7.56 9.29 -6.10
C GLY A 33 -6.50 10.36 -5.84
N ASP A 34 -6.42 10.95 -4.65
CA ASP A 34 -5.32 11.86 -4.32
C ASP A 34 -4.01 11.10 -4.10
N PRO A 35 -2.86 11.69 -4.40
CA PRO A 35 -1.57 11.07 -4.10
C PRO A 35 -1.40 10.82 -2.61
N CYS A 36 -0.72 9.72 -2.27
CA CYS A 36 -0.34 9.45 -0.89
C CYS A 36 1.08 8.90 -0.80
N PHE A 37 1.62 8.94 0.41
CA PHE A 37 2.95 8.47 0.71
C PHE A 37 2.90 7.57 1.94
N ASN A 38 3.35 6.33 1.78
CA ASN A 38 3.15 5.25 2.72
C ASN A 38 4.48 4.71 3.24
N TYR A 39 4.45 4.17 4.44
CA TYR A 39 5.50 3.32 4.98
C TYR A 39 4.93 1.92 5.20
N LEU A 40 5.46 0.97 4.46
CA LEU A 40 5.07 -0.43 4.50
C LEU A 40 6.09 -1.21 5.30
N HIS A 41 5.63 -1.99 6.27
CA HIS A 41 6.45 -2.90 7.06
C HIS A 41 6.11 -4.34 6.71
N PHE A 42 7.13 -5.09 6.31
CA PHE A 42 7.08 -6.52 6.03
C PHE A 42 7.88 -7.24 7.12
N PRO A 43 7.24 -7.91 8.09
CA PRO A 43 7.94 -8.71 9.09
C PRO A 43 8.85 -9.78 8.47
N ALA A 44 9.74 -10.37 9.23
CA ALA A 44 10.48 -11.54 8.80
C ALA A 44 9.53 -12.73 8.49
N ASN A 45 9.91 -13.59 7.54
CA ASN A 45 9.14 -14.76 7.11
C ASN A 45 7.77 -14.45 6.47
N ILE A 46 7.62 -13.31 5.85
CA ILE A 46 6.43 -13.02 5.05
C ILE A 46 6.55 -13.67 3.67
N ASP A 47 5.46 -14.29 3.24
CA ASP A 47 5.24 -14.76 1.87
C ASP A 47 3.84 -14.32 1.46
N GLN A 48 3.75 -13.15 0.86
CA GLN A 48 2.47 -12.54 0.51
C GLN A 48 1.73 -13.31 -0.59
N THR A 49 0.41 -13.26 -0.53
CA THR A 49 -0.46 -13.65 -1.63
C THR A 49 -0.26 -12.72 -2.83
N GLN A 50 -0.11 -13.27 -4.01
CA GLN A 50 0.00 -12.48 -5.24
C GLN A 50 -1.26 -11.64 -5.45
N HIS A 51 -1.05 -10.36 -5.77
CA HIS A 51 -2.12 -9.38 -5.94
C HIS A 51 -1.74 -8.30 -6.96
N THR A 52 -2.68 -7.43 -7.26
CA THR A 52 -2.50 -6.25 -8.13
C THR A 52 -3.02 -5.00 -7.45
N HIS A 53 -2.69 -3.84 -8.02
CA HIS A 53 -3.24 -2.55 -7.60
C HIS A 53 -3.87 -1.82 -8.78
N PRO A 54 -4.92 -1.03 -8.54
CA PRO A 54 -5.55 -0.22 -9.59
C PRO A 54 -4.71 0.99 -10.01
N THR A 55 -3.61 1.28 -9.28
CA THR A 55 -2.72 2.41 -9.54
C THR A 55 -1.26 1.98 -9.36
N ASN A 56 -0.33 2.67 -9.98
CA ASN A 56 1.10 2.40 -9.85
C ASN A 56 1.57 2.56 -8.39
N ARG A 57 2.57 1.76 -8.01
CA ARG A 57 3.29 1.88 -6.74
C ARG A 57 4.77 2.13 -7.03
N ILE A 58 5.30 3.23 -6.53
CA ILE A 58 6.72 3.56 -6.66
C ILE A 58 7.33 3.41 -5.29
N GLY A 59 8.10 2.35 -5.08
CA GLY A 59 8.67 1.99 -3.79
C GLY A 59 10.18 2.19 -3.74
N MET A 60 10.69 2.47 -2.54
CA MET A 60 12.10 2.40 -2.21
C MET A 60 12.27 1.56 -0.94
N VAL A 61 13.17 0.58 -0.98
CA VAL A 61 13.53 -0.18 0.22
C VAL A 61 14.31 0.74 1.16
N ALA A 62 13.72 1.07 2.29
CA ALA A 62 14.30 1.96 3.29
C ALA A 62 15.19 1.21 4.29
N ARG A 63 14.88 -0.08 4.54
CA ARG A 63 15.62 -0.94 5.47
C ARG A 63 15.36 -2.42 5.12
N GLY A 64 16.37 -3.27 5.39
CA GLY A 64 16.25 -4.71 5.23
C GLY A 64 16.30 -5.18 3.78
N ASN A 65 15.86 -6.41 3.57
CA ASN A 65 15.89 -7.04 2.25
C ASN A 65 14.74 -8.05 2.07
N GLY A 66 14.48 -8.40 0.82
CA GLY A 66 13.45 -9.37 0.45
C GLY A 66 13.47 -9.66 -1.04
N GLU A 67 12.36 -10.14 -1.55
CA GLU A 67 12.13 -10.39 -2.96
C GLU A 67 10.75 -9.89 -3.39
N CYS A 68 10.68 -9.37 -4.60
CA CYS A 68 9.42 -9.21 -5.31
C CYS A 68 9.19 -10.47 -6.17
N ILE A 69 8.16 -11.22 -5.85
CA ILE A 69 7.76 -12.45 -6.54
C ILE A 69 6.74 -12.08 -7.60
N THR A 70 7.03 -12.41 -8.84
CA THR A 70 6.10 -12.16 -9.95
C THR A 70 5.98 -13.39 -10.85
N PRO A 71 4.89 -13.54 -11.61
CA PRO A 71 4.79 -14.57 -12.64
C PRO A 71 5.86 -14.46 -13.74
N PHE A 72 6.56 -13.34 -13.81
CA PHE A 72 7.56 -13.01 -14.83
C PHE A 72 9.01 -13.20 -14.34
N GLY A 73 9.18 -13.60 -13.08
CA GLY A 73 10.46 -13.81 -12.41
C GLY A 73 10.53 -13.10 -11.06
N ASN A 74 11.45 -13.53 -10.23
CA ASN A 74 11.69 -12.92 -8.92
C ASN A 74 12.78 -11.87 -9.03
N LEU A 75 12.59 -10.77 -8.31
CA LEU A 75 13.53 -9.67 -8.24
C LEU A 75 14.01 -9.48 -6.80
N PRO A 76 15.31 -9.60 -6.51
CA PRO A 76 15.82 -9.31 -5.18
C PRO A 76 15.62 -7.83 -4.88
N LEU A 77 15.24 -7.54 -3.63
CA LEU A 77 15.07 -6.20 -3.10
C LEU A 77 16.03 -5.98 -1.93
N PHE A 78 16.76 -4.89 -1.94
CA PHE A 78 17.73 -4.53 -0.90
C PHE A 78 17.70 -3.02 -0.64
N GLU A 79 18.22 -2.63 0.49
CA GLU A 79 18.23 -1.24 0.95
C GLU A 79 18.73 -0.26 -0.11
N GLY A 80 17.99 0.82 -0.31
CA GLY A 80 18.24 1.83 -1.33
C GLY A 80 17.70 1.51 -2.73
N MET A 81 17.20 0.29 -2.97
CA MET A 81 16.64 -0.08 -4.26
C MET A 81 15.30 0.60 -4.50
N ILE A 82 15.14 1.18 -5.68
CA ILE A 82 13.87 1.76 -6.14
C ILE A 82 13.23 0.80 -7.13
N PHE A 83 11.92 0.60 -7.01
CA PHE A 83 11.14 -0.24 -7.90
C PHE A 83 9.78 0.37 -8.24
N ILE A 84 9.17 -0.12 -9.29
CA ILE A 84 7.83 0.27 -9.73
C ILE A 84 6.99 -0.98 -9.92
N ILE A 85 5.84 -1.05 -9.25
CA ILE A 85 4.77 -1.99 -9.52
C ILE A 85 3.76 -1.31 -10.43
N LYS A 86 3.53 -1.90 -11.59
CA LYS A 86 2.56 -1.37 -12.56
C LYS A 86 1.13 -1.55 -12.07
N GLU A 87 0.29 -0.59 -12.41
CA GLU A 87 -1.15 -0.70 -12.24
C GLU A 87 -1.75 -1.80 -13.10
N TRP A 88 -2.87 -2.33 -12.66
CA TRP A 88 -3.76 -3.16 -13.46
C TRP A 88 -5.04 -2.38 -13.80
N ASP A 89 -5.27 -2.14 -15.06
CA ASP A 89 -6.41 -1.41 -15.61
C ASP A 89 -7.72 -2.23 -15.68
N GLY A 90 -7.71 -3.45 -15.13
CA GLY A 90 -8.83 -4.39 -15.20
C GLY A 90 -8.95 -5.18 -16.51
N LYS A 91 -8.04 -4.95 -17.47
CA LYS A 91 -8.13 -5.51 -18.84
C LYS A 91 -6.80 -6.08 -19.36
N SER A 92 -5.68 -5.52 -18.95
CA SER A 92 -4.36 -5.88 -19.46
C SER A 92 -3.82 -7.13 -18.75
N PHE A 93 -3.31 -8.07 -19.56
CA PHE A 93 -2.73 -9.33 -19.09
C PHE A 93 -1.41 -9.60 -19.79
N ASP A 94 -0.47 -10.16 -19.04
CA ASP A 94 0.85 -10.54 -19.52
C ASP A 94 1.06 -12.05 -19.39
N LYS A 95 1.90 -12.62 -20.26
CA LYS A 95 2.22 -14.05 -20.23
C LYS A 95 3.36 -14.31 -19.26
N GLY A 96 3.13 -15.12 -18.25
CA GLY A 96 4.13 -15.54 -17.26
C GLY A 96 5.11 -16.56 -17.81
N LEU A 97 6.17 -16.82 -17.04
CA LEU A 97 7.21 -17.81 -17.37
C LEU A 97 6.67 -19.24 -17.44
N ASP A 98 5.60 -19.53 -16.72
CA ASP A 98 4.89 -20.82 -16.74
C ASP A 98 3.95 -20.98 -17.96
N GLY A 99 3.88 -19.96 -18.82
CA GLY A 99 3.04 -19.93 -20.01
C GLY A 99 1.59 -19.55 -19.76
N LYS A 100 1.14 -19.35 -18.51
CA LYS A 100 -0.18 -18.84 -18.18
C LYS A 100 -0.26 -17.33 -18.30
N THR A 101 -1.47 -16.82 -18.28
CA THR A 101 -1.75 -15.38 -18.38
C THR A 101 -2.12 -14.82 -17.01
N TYR A 102 -1.52 -13.71 -16.66
CA TYR A 102 -1.71 -13.01 -15.37
C TYR A 102 -2.08 -11.55 -15.59
N PRO A 103 -2.88 -10.95 -14.71
CA PRO A 103 -3.08 -9.51 -14.71
C PRO A 103 -1.75 -8.76 -14.70
N THR A 104 -1.62 -7.70 -15.48
CA THR A 104 -0.43 -6.84 -15.49
C THR A 104 -0.16 -6.33 -14.07
N GLY A 105 1.11 -6.28 -13.67
CA GLY A 105 1.51 -5.85 -12.32
C GLY A 105 1.26 -6.87 -11.21
N THR A 106 0.87 -8.12 -11.53
CA THR A 106 0.75 -9.20 -10.51
C THR A 106 2.08 -9.40 -9.79
N HIS A 107 2.07 -9.26 -8.47
CA HIS A 107 3.25 -9.36 -7.62
C HIS A 107 2.90 -9.80 -6.20
N ALA A 108 3.92 -10.16 -5.45
CA ALA A 108 3.91 -10.38 -4.01
C ALA A 108 5.29 -10.03 -3.46
N PHE A 109 5.39 -9.78 -2.16
CA PHE A 109 6.66 -9.61 -1.48
C PHE A 109 6.94 -10.79 -0.56
N ARG A 110 8.22 -11.15 -0.46
CA ARG A 110 8.73 -12.16 0.46
C ARG A 110 9.89 -11.60 1.25
N THR A 111 9.94 -11.92 2.54
CA THR A 111 11.07 -11.68 3.42
C THR A 111 11.61 -12.99 3.97
N PHE A 112 12.81 -12.97 4.53
CA PHE A 112 13.51 -14.16 5.01
C PHE A 112 13.54 -14.26 6.53
N GLU A 113 14.05 -15.37 7.07
CA GLU A 113 13.96 -15.71 8.51
C GLU A 113 14.57 -14.69 9.48
N LYS A 114 15.55 -13.93 9.05
CA LYS A 114 16.36 -13.12 9.98
C LYS A 114 16.01 -11.63 9.95
N GLU A 115 15.34 -11.18 8.91
CA GLU A 115 15.15 -9.77 8.68
C GLU A 115 13.88 -9.50 7.89
N GLY A 116 13.12 -8.51 8.35
CA GLY A 116 12.01 -7.93 7.60
C GLY A 116 12.49 -6.93 6.56
N MET A 117 11.55 -6.27 5.92
CA MET A 117 11.80 -5.22 4.94
C MET A 117 10.84 -4.06 5.16
N ASP A 118 11.38 -2.85 5.10
CA ASP A 118 10.60 -1.63 5.15
C ASP A 118 10.68 -0.89 3.83
N VAL A 119 9.54 -0.46 3.33
CA VAL A 119 9.42 0.23 2.05
C VAL A 119 8.70 1.56 2.24
N ILE A 120 9.28 2.62 1.71
CA ILE A 120 8.59 3.88 1.50
C ILE A 120 7.99 3.86 0.11
N ALA A 121 6.67 4.04 -0.01
CA ALA A 121 5.95 3.93 -1.26
C ALA A 121 5.15 5.20 -1.58
N PHE A 122 5.33 5.71 -2.78
CA PHE A 122 4.53 6.77 -3.36
C PHE A 122 3.44 6.16 -4.25
N HIS A 123 2.21 6.54 -3.99
CA HIS A 123 1.05 6.20 -4.80
C HIS A 123 0.53 7.47 -5.48
N PRO A 124 0.72 7.61 -6.80
CA PRO A 124 0.28 8.80 -7.54
C PRO A 124 -1.23 9.02 -7.51
N ASP A 125 -1.97 7.94 -7.32
CA ASP A 125 -3.42 7.89 -7.32
C ASP A 125 -3.85 6.81 -6.30
N SER A 126 -4.32 7.24 -5.15
CA SER A 126 -4.65 6.32 -4.04
C SER A 126 -5.91 5.51 -4.34
N ASP A 127 -5.90 4.24 -3.95
CA ASP A 127 -7.03 3.32 -4.02
C ASP A 127 -7.83 3.26 -2.70
N PHE A 128 -7.51 4.11 -1.76
CA PHE A 128 -8.25 4.32 -0.52
C PHE A 128 -8.38 5.81 -0.18
N GLY A 129 -9.29 6.15 0.67
CA GLY A 129 -9.57 7.54 1.04
C GLY A 129 -10.70 7.68 2.05
N ALA A 130 -11.26 8.87 2.15
CA ALA A 130 -12.27 9.21 3.15
C ALA A 130 -13.60 8.42 3.02
N THR A 131 -13.81 7.71 1.92
CA THR A 131 -14.99 6.86 1.69
C THR A 131 -14.80 5.41 2.12
N ASP A 132 -13.58 5.00 2.44
CA ASP A 132 -13.28 3.66 2.94
C ASP A 132 -13.76 3.54 4.41
N GLU A 133 -14.59 2.56 4.72
CA GLU A 133 -15.17 2.39 6.06
C GLU A 133 -14.14 2.15 7.17
N ILE A 134 -13.00 1.60 6.84
CA ILE A 134 -11.92 1.29 7.78
C ILE A 134 -10.74 2.26 7.70
N HIS A 135 -10.79 3.22 6.77
CA HIS A 135 -9.71 4.19 6.58
C HIS A 135 -9.56 5.11 7.81
N PRO A 136 -8.32 5.44 8.25
CA PRO A 136 -8.08 6.25 9.44
C PRO A 136 -8.60 7.69 9.33
N MET A 137 -8.89 8.17 8.12
CA MET A 137 -9.44 9.51 7.85
C MET A 137 -10.96 9.57 7.99
N ILE A 138 -11.65 8.47 8.32
CA ILE A 138 -13.10 8.49 8.59
C ILE A 138 -13.40 9.42 9.76
N ASN A 139 -14.37 10.30 9.56
CA ASN A 139 -14.88 11.15 10.61
C ASN A 139 -15.62 10.32 11.68
N ARG A 140 -15.07 10.30 12.89
CA ARG A 140 -15.63 9.58 14.04
C ARG A 140 -16.37 10.48 15.03
N THR A 141 -16.71 11.69 14.63
CA THR A 141 -17.47 12.62 15.46
C THR A 141 -18.86 12.07 15.76
N ILE A 142 -19.26 12.15 17.02
CA ILE A 142 -20.57 11.73 17.48
C ILE A 142 -21.40 12.97 17.81
N VAL A 143 -22.63 13.03 17.30
CA VAL A 143 -23.59 14.08 17.56
C VAL A 143 -24.84 13.43 18.13
N ASN A 144 -25.17 13.76 19.39
CA ASN A 144 -26.32 13.16 20.10
C ASN A 144 -26.36 11.63 20.07
N GLY A 145 -25.20 10.97 20.21
CA GLY A 145 -25.07 9.52 20.19
C GLY A 145 -25.07 8.88 18.79
N VAL A 146 -25.16 9.66 17.72
CA VAL A 146 -25.13 9.19 16.33
C VAL A 146 -23.85 9.65 15.65
N SER A 147 -23.23 8.77 14.86
CA SER A 147 -22.06 9.17 14.05
C SER A 147 -22.45 10.30 13.09
N ALA A 148 -21.65 11.38 13.07
CA ALA A 148 -21.86 12.50 12.16
C ALA A 148 -21.92 12.06 10.68
N SER A 149 -21.20 11.00 10.32
CA SER A 149 -21.22 10.44 8.96
C SER A 149 -22.57 9.85 8.54
N LYS A 150 -23.47 9.59 9.49
CA LYS A 150 -24.81 9.05 9.27
C LYS A 150 -25.92 10.11 9.31
N ILE A 151 -25.57 11.36 9.56
CA ILE A 151 -26.53 12.48 9.67
C ILE A 151 -26.50 13.27 8.37
N ASP A 152 -27.49 13.07 7.52
CA ASP A 152 -27.53 13.66 6.17
C ASP A 152 -27.47 15.21 6.18
N SER A 153 -28.04 15.84 7.18
CA SER A 153 -28.04 17.31 7.29
C SER A 153 -26.67 17.94 7.54
N ILE A 154 -25.70 17.16 8.02
CA ILE A 154 -24.34 17.62 8.33
C ILE A 154 -23.26 16.93 7.52
N ARG A 155 -23.63 16.00 6.63
CA ARG A 155 -22.66 15.34 5.75
C ARG A 155 -22.14 16.31 4.70
N THR A 156 -20.84 16.36 4.57
CA THR A 156 -20.19 17.00 3.43
C THR A 156 -20.42 16.14 2.19
N LYS A 157 -20.96 16.72 1.16
CA LYS A 157 -21.19 16.04 -0.12
C LYS A 157 -19.96 16.15 -1.01
#